data_37a40cc1015fb09db6ee589e20fa3b91
#
_entry.id   37a40cc1015fb09db6ee589e20fa3b91
#
_cell.length_a   1.000
_cell.length_b   1.000
_cell.length_c   1.000
_cell.angle_alpha   90.00
_cell.angle_beta   90.00
_cell.angle_gamma   90.00
#
_symmetry.space_group_name_H-M   'P 1'
#
loop_
_entity.id
_entity.type
_entity.pdbx_description
1 polymer ?
#
loop_
_entity_poly.entity_id
_entity_poly.type
_entity_poly.pdbx_seq_one_letter_code
_entity_poly.pdbx_strand_id
1 'polypeptide(L)'
;MKKILLTGLAALFLLAGWFLAGRDERPAPALPDDPLEIGVEADVEPFSYVGLRGELTGFDVEFAREVCRELHRECRIEPMAFAALLPSLKAGELDLVVAGLAETKKRRVDFLFSEPYYRSGSFFVTTQKRFEHFTPDRIPELVIGVQEGKLQDEYVAEHYVPRGARKKTYSSFDALVDALLSGEVNMIFLDSVPGYTLLNHPRGEALFIGGRAENDDAEFTACRVAAKRGDVPLIEGVNRTLHKLQSNGKFQDLIIRFLPFFSF
;
A
#
# COMPACT_ATOMS: atom_id res chain seq x y z
N MET A 1 0.26 -71.36 16.85
CA MET A 1 -0.29 -70.18 16.19
C MET A 1 -0.10 -68.95 17.07
N LYS A 2 1.14 -68.50 17.44
CA LYS A 2 1.39 -67.28 18.28
C LYS A 2 2.73 -66.60 17.97
N LYS A 3 3.21 -66.63 16.71
CA LYS A 3 4.50 -65.99 16.32
C LYS A 3 4.41 -65.02 15.13
N ILE A 4 3.23 -64.62 14.66
CA ILE A 4 3.09 -63.73 13.47
C ILE A 4 2.61 -62.34 13.84
N LEU A 5 2.33 -62.03 15.14
CA LEU A 5 1.76 -60.72 15.53
C LEU A 5 2.79 -59.69 16.05
N LEU A 6 4.08 -60.02 16.16
CA LEU A 6 5.10 -59.08 16.69
C LEU A 6 5.92 -58.32 15.63
N THR A 7 5.85 -58.73 14.36
CA THR A 7 6.63 -58.06 13.29
C THR A 7 5.92 -56.92 12.60
N GLY A 8 4.60 -56.78 12.78
CA GLY A 8 3.81 -55.69 12.17
C GLY A 8 3.90 -54.34 12.91
N LEU A 9 4.14 -54.37 14.24
CA LEU A 9 4.16 -53.12 15.03
C LEU A 9 5.50 -52.35 14.90
N ALA A 10 6.61 -53.05 14.68
CA ALA A 10 7.94 -52.42 14.56
C ALA A 10 8.10 -51.65 13.23
N ALA A 11 7.44 -52.09 12.15
CA ALA A 11 7.49 -51.45 10.85
C ALA A 11 6.65 -50.13 10.79
N LEU A 12 5.58 -50.06 11.60
CA LEU A 12 4.75 -48.83 11.66
C LEU A 12 5.45 -47.70 12.41
N PHE A 13 6.27 -47.98 13.40
CA PHE A 13 7.04 -46.96 14.15
C PHE A 13 8.22 -46.42 13.35
N LEU A 14 8.82 -47.21 12.46
CA LEU A 14 9.91 -46.75 11.60
C LEU A 14 9.42 -45.86 10.44
N LEU A 15 8.21 -46.06 9.93
CA LEU A 15 7.62 -45.20 8.90
C LEU A 15 7.08 -43.86 9.48
N ALA A 16 6.58 -43.85 10.72
CA ALA A 16 6.15 -42.65 11.41
C ALA A 16 7.32 -41.74 11.80
N GLY A 17 8.49 -42.32 12.14
CA GLY A 17 9.73 -41.59 12.45
C GLY A 17 10.33 -40.88 11.22
N TRP A 18 10.13 -41.42 10.02
CA TRP A 18 10.65 -40.81 8.78
C TRP A 18 9.79 -39.63 8.27
N PHE A 19 8.51 -39.60 8.64
CA PHE A 19 7.60 -38.49 8.27
C PHE A 19 7.79 -37.27 9.17
N LEU A 20 8.42 -37.42 10.36
CA LEU A 20 8.70 -36.32 11.31
C LEU A 20 10.13 -35.75 11.19
N ALA A 21 11.02 -36.42 10.43
CA ALA A 21 12.44 -36.06 10.33
C ALA A 21 12.80 -35.23 9.08
N GLY A 22 11.85 -34.63 8.38
CA GLY A 22 12.10 -33.99 7.08
C GLY A 22 11.47 -32.62 6.85
N ARG A 23 11.32 -31.80 7.89
CA ARG A 23 11.34 -30.36 7.66
C ARG A 23 12.77 -29.88 7.81
N ASP A 24 13.47 -29.87 6.68
CA ASP A 24 14.74 -29.21 6.51
C ASP A 24 14.45 -27.69 6.63
N GLU A 25 14.33 -27.20 7.87
CA GLU A 25 14.32 -25.77 8.17
C GLU A 25 15.74 -25.26 7.88
N ARG A 26 16.05 -25.08 6.60
CA ARG A 26 17.20 -24.27 6.26
C ARG A 26 16.95 -22.91 6.90
N PRO A 27 17.85 -22.43 7.77
CA PRO A 27 17.72 -21.08 8.30
C PRO A 27 17.59 -20.14 7.10
N ALA A 28 16.60 -19.27 7.14
CA ALA A 28 16.46 -18.24 6.12
C ALA A 28 17.83 -17.54 5.96
N PRO A 29 18.26 -17.26 4.72
CA PRO A 29 19.54 -16.58 4.51
C PRO A 29 19.53 -15.31 5.36
N ALA A 30 20.61 -15.09 6.12
CA ALA A 30 20.75 -13.90 6.94
C ALA A 30 20.65 -12.68 6.02
N LEU A 31 19.80 -11.74 6.41
CA LEU A 31 19.71 -10.46 5.71
C LEU A 31 21.03 -9.70 5.91
N PRO A 32 21.50 -8.92 4.92
CA PRO A 32 22.69 -8.07 5.07
C PRO A 32 22.58 -7.17 6.30
N ASP A 33 23.73 -6.82 6.93
CA ASP A 33 23.77 -5.95 8.12
C ASP A 33 23.64 -4.45 7.77
N ASP A 34 23.69 -4.08 6.49
CA ASP A 34 23.56 -2.69 6.03
C ASP A 34 22.16 -2.11 6.37
N PRO A 35 22.06 -0.81 6.66
CA PRO A 35 20.77 -0.16 6.86
C PRO A 35 19.81 -0.42 5.70
N LEU A 36 18.51 -0.60 6.02
CA LEU A 36 17.46 -0.69 5.00
C LEU A 36 17.13 0.72 4.48
N GLU A 37 17.23 0.90 3.18
CA GLU A 37 16.79 2.10 2.50
C GLU A 37 15.29 1.94 2.12
N ILE A 38 14.42 2.73 2.76
CA ILE A 38 12.97 2.60 2.62
C ILE A 38 12.37 3.87 2.06
N GLY A 39 11.74 3.79 0.89
CA GLY A 39 10.98 4.90 0.32
C GLY A 39 9.56 4.96 0.84
N VAL A 40 9.13 6.17 1.22
CA VAL A 40 7.74 6.50 1.55
C VAL A 40 7.29 7.66 0.67
N GLU A 41 5.98 7.80 0.45
CA GLU A 41 5.48 8.96 -0.28
C GLU A 41 5.60 10.21 0.59
N ALA A 42 6.05 11.33 0.00
CA ALA A 42 6.13 12.60 0.71
C ALA A 42 4.75 13.27 0.84
N ASP A 43 4.53 13.96 1.96
CA ASP A 43 3.44 14.92 2.18
C ASP A 43 2.01 14.39 1.98
N VAL A 44 1.75 13.13 2.39
CA VAL A 44 0.42 12.49 2.32
C VAL A 44 -0.05 12.08 3.72
N GLU A 45 -0.74 12.99 4.40
CA GLU A 45 -1.41 12.66 5.66
C GLU A 45 -2.60 11.73 5.41
N PRO A 46 -2.78 10.69 6.23
CA PRO A 46 -2.11 10.33 7.47
C PRO A 46 -0.98 9.30 7.33
N PHE A 47 -0.51 9.01 6.11
CA PHE A 47 0.45 7.94 5.82
C PHE A 47 1.91 8.33 6.04
N SER A 48 2.33 9.47 5.45
CA SER A 48 3.68 9.99 5.56
C SER A 48 3.66 11.52 5.45
N TYR A 49 4.05 12.21 6.51
CA TYR A 49 4.02 13.66 6.59
C TYR A 49 4.98 14.17 7.66
N VAL A 50 5.28 15.47 7.63
CA VAL A 50 6.08 16.13 8.66
C VAL A 50 5.17 16.52 9.83
N GLY A 51 5.44 15.96 11.00
CA GLY A 51 4.72 16.26 12.24
C GLY A 51 5.01 17.66 12.80
N LEU A 52 4.28 18.02 13.85
CA LEU A 52 4.36 19.36 14.45
C LEU A 52 5.76 19.72 15.00
N ARG A 53 6.61 18.75 15.29
CA ARG A 53 7.97 18.95 15.78
C ARG A 53 9.03 18.83 14.68
N GLY A 54 8.62 18.73 13.41
CA GLY A 54 9.50 18.59 12.26
C GLY A 54 9.97 17.14 11.99
N GLU A 55 9.44 16.16 12.72
CA GLU A 55 9.74 14.75 12.48
C GLU A 55 8.92 14.15 11.34
N LEU A 56 9.52 13.26 10.55
CA LEU A 56 8.77 12.44 9.61
C LEU A 56 7.94 11.42 10.38
N THR A 57 6.63 11.37 10.15
CA THR A 57 5.68 10.50 10.86
C THR A 57 4.53 10.08 9.92
N GLY A 58 3.64 9.22 10.40
CA GLY A 58 2.49 8.72 9.68
C GLY A 58 2.41 7.20 9.73
N PHE A 59 1.30 6.64 9.24
CA PHE A 59 1.03 5.21 9.31
C PHE A 59 2.11 4.38 8.59
N ASP A 60 2.46 4.74 7.35
CA ASP A 60 3.47 4.05 6.55
C ASP A 60 4.87 4.16 7.18
N VAL A 61 5.19 5.34 7.72
CA VAL A 61 6.48 5.61 8.39
C VAL A 61 6.63 4.77 9.65
N GLU A 62 5.60 4.72 10.49
CA GLU A 62 5.65 3.95 11.73
C GLU A 62 5.60 2.44 11.45
N PHE A 63 4.84 2.01 10.45
CA PHE A 63 4.86 0.62 10.01
C PHE A 63 6.26 0.21 9.50
N ALA A 64 6.91 1.04 8.67
CA ALA A 64 8.29 0.82 8.24
C ALA A 64 9.26 0.70 9.41
N ARG A 65 9.14 1.56 10.43
CA ARG A 65 9.96 1.49 11.66
C ARG A 65 9.76 0.18 12.42
N GLU A 66 8.51 -0.32 12.51
CA GLU A 66 8.24 -1.63 13.12
C GLU A 66 8.87 -2.77 12.32
N VAL A 67 8.81 -2.71 10.97
CA VAL A 67 9.49 -3.69 10.11
C VAL A 67 10.99 -3.74 10.44
N CYS A 68 11.65 -2.59 10.54
CA CYS A 68 13.07 -2.54 10.85
C CYS A 68 13.40 -3.11 12.23
N ARG A 69 12.59 -2.77 13.26
CA ARG A 69 12.76 -3.31 14.61
C ARG A 69 12.64 -4.83 14.64
N GLU A 70 11.67 -5.39 13.93
CA GLU A 70 11.45 -6.83 13.89
C GLU A 70 12.51 -7.58 13.06
N LEU A 71 13.08 -6.93 12.06
CA LEU A 71 14.20 -7.45 11.27
C LEU A 71 15.56 -7.22 11.96
N HIS A 72 15.59 -6.51 13.10
CA HIS A 72 16.81 -6.13 13.81
C HIS A 72 17.80 -5.36 12.90
N ARG A 73 17.28 -4.45 12.06
CA ARG A 73 18.07 -3.65 11.13
C ARG A 73 17.88 -2.16 11.37
N GLU A 74 18.95 -1.39 11.17
CA GLU A 74 18.83 0.06 11.03
C GLU A 74 18.07 0.41 9.76
N CYS A 75 17.37 1.54 9.76
CA CYS A 75 16.64 2.02 8.61
C CYS A 75 16.90 3.49 8.32
N ARG A 76 16.94 3.79 7.03
CA ARG A 76 16.80 5.14 6.51
C ARG A 76 15.49 5.22 5.76
N ILE A 77 14.60 6.08 6.24
CA ILE A 77 13.28 6.27 5.65
C ILE A 77 13.29 7.60 4.90
N GLU A 78 13.16 7.54 3.57
CA GLU A 78 13.26 8.69 2.70
C GLU A 78 11.91 9.04 2.08
N PRO A 79 11.36 10.24 2.36
CA PRO A 79 10.17 10.73 1.68
C PRO A 79 10.52 11.21 0.26
N MET A 80 9.74 10.77 -0.73
CA MET A 80 9.92 11.19 -2.13
C MET A 80 8.60 11.23 -2.88
N ALA A 81 8.60 11.82 -4.08
CA ALA A 81 7.43 11.79 -4.96
C ALA A 81 7.03 10.35 -5.29
N PHE A 82 5.73 10.06 -5.29
CA PHE A 82 5.22 8.70 -5.51
C PHE A 82 5.74 8.07 -6.82
N ALA A 83 5.79 8.86 -7.89
CA ALA A 83 6.27 8.42 -9.20
C ALA A 83 7.76 8.02 -9.20
N ALA A 84 8.56 8.49 -8.24
CA ALA A 84 9.98 8.17 -8.10
C ALA A 84 10.23 6.85 -7.34
N LEU A 85 9.29 6.42 -6.47
CA LEU A 85 9.47 5.29 -5.56
C LEU A 85 9.85 3.99 -6.28
N LEU A 86 9.05 3.54 -7.24
CA LEU A 86 9.32 2.29 -7.96
C LEU A 86 10.55 2.37 -8.89
N PRO A 87 10.82 3.47 -9.60
CA PRO A 87 12.10 3.66 -10.30
C PRO A 87 13.32 3.55 -9.37
N SER A 88 13.33 4.22 -8.21
CA SER A 88 14.44 4.14 -7.23
C SER A 88 14.59 2.73 -6.64
N LEU A 89 13.47 2.03 -6.36
CA LEU A 89 13.49 0.62 -5.95
C LEU A 89 14.13 -0.26 -7.05
N LYS A 90 13.75 -0.05 -8.31
CA LYS A 90 14.31 -0.80 -9.45
C LYS A 90 15.80 -0.52 -9.66
N ALA A 91 16.24 0.72 -9.46
CA ALA A 91 17.65 1.12 -9.55
C ALA A 91 18.50 0.56 -8.40
N GLY A 92 17.89 0.12 -7.30
CA GLY A 92 18.58 -0.38 -6.12
C GLY A 92 19.01 0.70 -5.15
N GLU A 93 18.45 1.88 -5.29
CA GLU A 93 18.59 2.99 -4.34
C GLU A 93 17.75 2.78 -3.09
N LEU A 94 16.68 1.98 -3.21
CA LEU A 94 15.80 1.53 -2.13
C LEU A 94 15.79 0.01 -2.05
N ASP A 95 15.53 -0.51 -0.85
CA ASP A 95 15.28 -1.93 -0.58
C ASP A 95 13.78 -2.21 -0.48
N LEU A 96 13.02 -1.29 0.11
CA LEU A 96 11.56 -1.38 0.29
C LEU A 96 10.88 -0.07 -0.13
N VAL A 97 9.65 -0.20 -0.58
CA VAL A 97 8.71 0.93 -0.71
C VAL A 97 7.48 0.66 0.14
N VAL A 98 7.18 1.58 1.06
CA VAL A 98 6.01 1.56 1.95
C VAL A 98 5.19 2.81 1.66
N ALA A 99 4.25 2.71 0.71
CA ALA A 99 3.48 3.85 0.19
C ALA A 99 2.11 3.41 -0.36
N GLY A 100 1.46 2.45 0.29
CA GLY A 100 0.14 2.01 -0.12
C GLY A 100 0.05 1.48 -1.56
N LEU A 101 1.08 0.78 -2.04
CA LEU A 101 1.15 0.33 -3.41
C LEU A 101 0.13 -0.76 -3.72
N ALA A 102 -0.70 -0.56 -4.76
CA ALA A 102 -1.46 -1.64 -5.36
C ALA A 102 -0.54 -2.55 -6.20
N GLU A 103 -0.75 -3.86 -6.11
CA GLU A 103 -0.06 -4.86 -6.89
C GLU A 103 -0.74 -5.02 -8.24
N THR A 104 -0.20 -4.39 -9.29
CA THR A 104 -0.70 -4.55 -10.66
C THR A 104 0.08 -5.61 -11.45
N LYS A 105 -0.53 -6.18 -12.49
CA LYS A 105 0.17 -7.12 -13.39
C LYS A 105 1.47 -6.52 -13.95
N LYS A 106 1.46 -5.23 -14.26
CA LYS A 106 2.63 -4.49 -14.75
C LYS A 106 3.74 -4.41 -13.70
N ARG A 107 3.39 -4.09 -12.45
CA ARG A 107 4.35 -3.96 -11.35
C ARG A 107 4.93 -5.31 -10.92
N ARG A 108 4.16 -6.40 -10.97
CA ARG A 108 4.61 -7.78 -10.68
C ARG A 108 5.78 -8.25 -11.57
N VAL A 109 6.00 -7.63 -12.72
CA VAL A 109 7.11 -7.99 -13.61
C VAL A 109 8.46 -7.71 -12.95
N ASP A 110 8.57 -6.56 -12.29
CA ASP A 110 9.83 -6.06 -11.73
C ASP A 110 9.94 -6.20 -10.21
N PHE A 111 8.81 -6.31 -9.50
CA PHE A 111 8.76 -6.23 -8.03
C PHE A 111 8.08 -7.42 -7.38
N LEU A 112 8.42 -7.66 -6.11
CA LEU A 112 7.69 -8.51 -5.17
C LEU A 112 6.81 -7.64 -4.27
N PHE A 113 5.71 -8.21 -3.80
CA PHE A 113 4.77 -7.52 -2.91
C PHE A 113 4.51 -8.36 -1.66
N SER A 114 4.34 -7.68 -0.54
CA SER A 114 3.90 -8.28 0.72
C SER A 114 2.42 -8.70 0.66
N GLU A 115 1.96 -9.36 1.70
CA GLU A 115 0.53 -9.37 2.01
C GLU A 115 0.01 -7.94 2.21
N PRO A 116 -1.30 -7.70 1.98
CA PRO A 116 -1.86 -6.37 2.20
C PRO A 116 -1.76 -5.97 3.67
N TYR A 117 -1.22 -4.78 3.94
CA TYR A 117 -1.19 -4.24 5.31
C TYR A 117 -2.37 -3.32 5.60
N TYR A 118 -3.02 -2.76 4.56
CA TYR A 118 -4.35 -2.17 4.67
C TYR A 118 -5.10 -2.24 3.33
N ARG A 119 -6.36 -1.78 3.33
CA ARG A 119 -7.17 -1.67 2.13
C ARG A 119 -7.75 -0.28 2.03
N SER A 120 -7.76 0.27 0.83
CA SER A 120 -8.32 1.59 0.55
C SER A 120 -8.97 1.59 -0.83
N GLY A 121 -10.20 2.05 -0.91
CA GLY A 121 -10.89 2.29 -2.18
C GLY A 121 -10.48 3.64 -2.78
N SER A 122 -11.19 4.06 -3.81
CA SER A 122 -10.98 5.37 -4.43
C SER A 122 -12.30 6.06 -4.71
N PHE A 123 -12.31 7.39 -4.62
CA PHE A 123 -13.47 8.19 -4.97
C PHE A 123 -13.09 9.53 -5.59
N PHE A 124 -14.06 10.11 -6.26
CA PHE A 124 -13.95 11.42 -6.88
C PHE A 124 -14.31 12.50 -5.89
N VAL A 125 -13.55 13.61 -5.92
CA VAL A 125 -13.80 14.84 -5.14
C VAL A 125 -13.90 16.01 -6.08
N THR A 126 -14.85 16.93 -5.80
CA THR A 126 -15.12 18.12 -6.61
C THR A 126 -15.46 19.32 -5.73
N THR A 127 -15.22 20.55 -6.23
CA THR A 127 -15.73 21.79 -5.64
C THR A 127 -17.11 22.17 -6.20
N GLN A 128 -17.59 21.48 -7.22
CA GLN A 128 -18.80 21.84 -7.94
C GLN A 128 -19.96 20.91 -7.58
N LYS A 129 -20.94 21.42 -6.84
CA LYS A 129 -22.12 20.66 -6.41
C LYS A 129 -22.85 19.96 -7.56
N ARG A 130 -22.80 20.50 -8.78
CA ARG A 130 -23.40 19.89 -9.98
C ARG A 130 -22.75 18.54 -10.36
N PHE A 131 -21.55 18.23 -9.85
CA PHE A 131 -20.86 16.97 -10.06
C PHE A 131 -20.90 16.05 -8.82
N GLU A 132 -21.63 16.45 -7.78
CA GLU A 132 -21.94 15.54 -6.66
C GLU A 132 -22.74 14.36 -7.21
N HIS A 133 -22.20 13.15 -7.05
CA HIS A 133 -22.78 11.91 -7.62
C HIS A 133 -23.06 12.05 -9.14
N PHE A 134 -22.04 12.50 -9.90
CA PHE A 134 -22.21 12.68 -11.35
C PHE A 134 -22.63 11.41 -12.07
N THR A 135 -23.39 11.57 -13.15
CA THR A 135 -23.89 10.48 -14.01
C THR A 135 -22.99 10.29 -15.25
N PRO A 136 -23.03 9.12 -15.93
CA PRO A 136 -22.17 8.79 -17.04
C PRO A 136 -22.23 9.76 -18.24
N ASP A 137 -23.38 10.37 -18.47
CA ASP A 137 -23.62 11.38 -19.56
C ASP A 137 -22.82 12.68 -19.33
N ARG A 138 -22.38 12.93 -18.10
CA ARG A 138 -21.60 14.12 -17.74
C ARG A 138 -20.08 13.91 -17.81
N ILE A 139 -19.62 12.70 -18.07
CA ILE A 139 -18.18 12.40 -18.17
C ILE A 139 -17.44 13.31 -19.15
N PRO A 140 -17.99 13.68 -20.34
CA PRO A 140 -17.31 14.60 -21.26
C PRO A 140 -17.08 16.02 -20.71
N GLU A 141 -17.79 16.42 -19.66
CA GLU A 141 -17.58 17.70 -18.99
C GLU A 141 -16.39 17.66 -17.99
N LEU A 142 -15.90 16.49 -17.64
CA LEU A 142 -14.91 16.32 -16.59
C LEU A 142 -13.50 16.65 -17.05
N VAL A 143 -12.81 17.43 -16.22
CA VAL A 143 -11.36 17.57 -16.22
C VAL A 143 -10.86 16.95 -14.93
N ILE A 144 -10.36 15.73 -15.03
CA ILE A 144 -10.02 14.91 -13.89
C ILE A 144 -8.53 15.03 -13.60
N GLY A 145 -8.20 15.56 -12.41
CA GLY A 145 -6.85 15.53 -11.86
C GLY A 145 -6.56 14.16 -11.19
N VAL A 146 -5.36 13.67 -11.40
CA VAL A 146 -4.83 12.44 -10.76
C VAL A 146 -3.38 12.65 -10.39
N GLN A 147 -2.89 11.87 -9.41
CA GLN A 147 -1.48 11.91 -9.06
C GLN A 147 -0.68 10.94 -9.93
N GLU A 148 0.45 11.41 -10.45
CA GLU A 148 1.32 10.66 -11.36
C GLU A 148 1.78 9.32 -10.79
N GLY A 149 1.66 8.26 -11.58
CA GLY A 149 2.12 6.92 -11.23
C GLY A 149 1.21 6.16 -10.25
N LYS A 150 0.18 6.80 -9.70
CA LYS A 150 -0.84 6.13 -8.88
C LYS A 150 -1.74 5.24 -9.74
N LEU A 151 -2.39 4.27 -9.09
CA LEU A 151 -3.38 3.42 -9.75
C LEU A 151 -4.55 4.24 -10.33
N GLN A 152 -4.91 5.33 -9.67
CA GLN A 152 -5.95 6.26 -10.11
C GLN A 152 -5.63 6.93 -11.44
N ASP A 153 -4.34 7.16 -11.72
CA ASP A 153 -3.87 7.71 -13.00
C ASP A 153 -4.13 6.74 -14.17
N GLU A 154 -3.77 5.46 -13.98
CA GLU A 154 -4.07 4.39 -14.96
C GLU A 154 -5.58 4.20 -15.11
N TYR A 155 -6.34 4.15 -14.02
CA TYR A 155 -7.78 3.95 -14.02
C TYR A 155 -8.54 5.04 -14.80
N VAL A 156 -8.22 6.31 -14.56
CA VAL A 156 -8.86 7.43 -15.30
C VAL A 156 -8.48 7.38 -16.78
N ALA A 157 -7.24 7.04 -17.12
CA ALA A 157 -6.80 6.89 -18.50
C ALA A 157 -7.57 5.78 -19.25
N GLU A 158 -7.86 4.67 -18.58
CA GLU A 158 -8.50 3.50 -19.17
C GLU A 158 -10.03 3.63 -19.23
N HIS A 159 -10.66 4.22 -18.20
CA HIS A 159 -12.11 4.17 -18.05
C HIS A 159 -12.83 5.51 -18.32
N TYR A 160 -12.16 6.67 -18.19
CA TYR A 160 -12.81 7.98 -18.32
C TYR A 160 -12.36 8.75 -19.56
N VAL A 161 -11.07 8.70 -19.91
CA VAL A 161 -10.57 9.36 -21.13
C VAL A 161 -11.26 8.87 -22.40
N PRO A 162 -11.46 7.55 -22.64
CA PRO A 162 -12.19 7.06 -23.81
C PRO A 162 -13.66 7.49 -23.88
N ARG A 163 -14.24 7.90 -22.72
CA ARG A 163 -15.62 8.38 -22.59
C ARG A 163 -15.71 9.90 -22.70
N GLY A 164 -14.61 10.58 -23.04
CA GLY A 164 -14.56 12.02 -23.33
C GLY A 164 -14.04 12.91 -22.19
N ALA A 165 -13.69 12.36 -21.02
CA ALA A 165 -13.06 13.14 -19.97
C ALA A 165 -11.63 13.58 -20.36
N ARG A 166 -11.22 14.74 -19.86
CA ARG A 166 -9.83 15.19 -19.95
C ARG A 166 -9.09 14.85 -18.67
N LYS A 167 -7.90 14.26 -18.78
CA LYS A 167 -7.05 13.93 -17.64
C LYS A 167 -5.91 14.93 -17.51
N LYS A 168 -5.58 15.34 -16.26
CA LYS A 168 -4.35 16.05 -15.90
C LYS A 168 -3.63 15.33 -14.77
N THR A 169 -2.32 15.25 -14.86
CA THR A 169 -1.46 14.58 -13.86
C THR A 169 -0.68 15.60 -13.04
N TYR A 170 -0.50 15.30 -11.74
CA TYR A 170 0.22 16.13 -10.78
C TYR A 170 1.23 15.30 -10.02
N SER A 171 2.38 15.89 -9.71
CA SER A 171 3.51 15.19 -9.08
C SER A 171 3.33 14.92 -7.60
N SER A 172 2.43 15.63 -6.91
CA SER A 172 2.16 15.49 -5.48
C SER A 172 0.68 15.58 -5.15
N PHE A 173 0.30 15.11 -3.96
CA PHE A 173 -1.06 15.23 -3.42
C PHE A 173 -1.46 16.71 -3.26
N ASP A 174 -0.58 17.55 -2.73
CA ASP A 174 -0.86 18.96 -2.54
C ASP A 174 -1.08 19.69 -3.87
N ALA A 175 -0.25 19.45 -4.88
CA ALA A 175 -0.43 20.03 -6.22
C ALA A 175 -1.77 19.61 -6.86
N LEU A 176 -2.18 18.34 -6.64
CA LEU A 176 -3.47 17.82 -7.09
C LEU A 176 -4.65 18.55 -6.42
N VAL A 177 -4.57 18.77 -5.09
CA VAL A 177 -5.60 19.46 -4.31
C VAL A 177 -5.65 20.94 -4.70
N ASP A 178 -4.51 21.60 -4.87
CA ASP A 178 -4.44 23.00 -5.30
C ASP A 178 -5.05 23.22 -6.68
N ALA A 179 -4.83 22.30 -7.61
CA ALA A 179 -5.45 22.33 -8.93
C ALA A 179 -6.99 22.21 -8.87
N LEU A 180 -7.53 21.44 -7.94
CA LEU A 180 -8.97 21.38 -7.70
C LEU A 180 -9.50 22.68 -7.10
N LEU A 181 -8.84 23.20 -6.07
CA LEU A 181 -9.29 24.40 -5.36
C LEU A 181 -9.19 25.65 -6.22
N SER A 182 -8.19 25.73 -7.12
CA SER A 182 -8.05 26.82 -8.10
C SER A 182 -9.03 26.74 -9.28
N GLY A 183 -9.70 25.59 -9.45
CA GLY A 183 -10.59 25.32 -10.59
C GLY A 183 -9.86 24.95 -11.88
N GLU A 184 -8.56 24.66 -11.83
CA GLU A 184 -7.78 24.16 -12.97
C GLU A 184 -8.29 22.78 -13.45
N VAL A 185 -8.74 21.95 -12.51
CA VAL A 185 -9.55 20.77 -12.74
C VAL A 185 -10.89 20.92 -12.03
N ASN A 186 -11.91 20.24 -12.51
CA ASN A 186 -13.23 20.28 -11.86
C ASN A 186 -13.51 19.05 -10.99
N MET A 187 -12.61 18.08 -11.03
CA MET A 187 -12.68 16.85 -10.28
C MET A 187 -11.28 16.27 -10.04
N ILE A 188 -11.04 15.66 -8.90
CA ILE A 188 -9.86 14.82 -8.65
C ILE A 188 -10.30 13.41 -8.28
N PHE A 189 -9.50 12.42 -8.67
CA PHE A 189 -9.71 11.02 -8.31
C PHE A 189 -8.54 10.54 -7.47
N LEU A 190 -8.83 10.08 -6.26
CA LEU A 190 -7.82 9.81 -5.24
C LEU A 190 -8.21 8.66 -4.32
N ASP A 191 -7.22 8.17 -3.60
CA ASP A 191 -7.37 7.16 -2.57
C ASP A 191 -8.31 7.63 -1.46
N SER A 192 -9.14 6.72 -0.93
CA SER A 192 -10.19 7.09 0.02
C SER A 192 -9.66 7.58 1.36
N VAL A 193 -8.53 7.06 1.85
CA VAL A 193 -8.00 7.48 3.15
C VAL A 193 -7.54 8.94 3.13
N PRO A 194 -6.58 9.37 2.28
CA PRO A 194 -6.21 10.78 2.19
C PRO A 194 -7.37 11.64 1.72
N GLY A 195 -8.30 11.10 0.92
CA GLY A 195 -9.49 11.82 0.49
C GLY A 195 -10.42 12.17 1.65
N TYR A 196 -10.72 11.24 2.54
CA TYR A 196 -11.50 11.54 3.75
C TYR A 196 -10.76 12.45 4.72
N THR A 197 -9.43 12.30 4.84
CA THR A 197 -8.61 13.23 5.62
C THR A 197 -8.75 14.65 5.08
N LEU A 198 -8.65 14.82 3.75
CA LEU A 198 -8.85 16.12 3.08
C LEU A 198 -10.26 16.68 3.34
N LEU A 199 -11.32 15.88 3.20
CA LEU A 199 -12.70 16.33 3.42
C LEU A 199 -12.96 16.79 4.87
N ASN A 200 -12.23 16.27 5.84
CA ASN A 200 -12.31 16.68 7.25
C ASN A 200 -11.29 17.77 7.62
N HIS A 201 -10.43 18.19 6.71
CA HIS A 201 -9.50 19.30 6.88
C HIS A 201 -10.17 20.62 6.52
N PRO A 202 -9.77 21.80 7.09
CA PRO A 202 -10.31 23.10 6.71
C PRO A 202 -10.27 23.40 5.20
N ARG A 203 -9.27 22.89 4.47
CA ARG A 203 -9.21 22.97 3.00
C ARG A 203 -10.34 22.21 2.29
N GLY A 204 -11.02 21.31 3.00
CA GLY A 204 -12.09 20.48 2.46
C GLY A 204 -13.50 21.00 2.63
N GLU A 205 -13.72 22.14 3.30
CA GLU A 205 -15.06 22.67 3.61
C GLU A 205 -15.97 22.86 2.39
N ALA A 206 -15.38 23.19 1.23
CA ALA A 206 -16.10 23.41 -0.02
C ALA A 206 -16.11 22.18 -0.95
N LEU A 207 -15.65 21.02 -0.47
CA LEU A 207 -15.50 19.83 -1.28
C LEU A 207 -16.71 18.89 -1.14
N PHE A 208 -17.05 18.23 -2.25
CA PHE A 208 -18.13 17.24 -2.35
C PHE A 208 -17.58 15.92 -2.90
N ILE A 209 -18.19 14.82 -2.52
CA ILE A 209 -17.90 13.52 -3.12
C ILE A 209 -18.61 13.44 -4.47
N GLY A 210 -17.85 13.33 -5.57
CA GLY A 210 -18.38 13.21 -6.92
C GLY A 210 -18.91 11.79 -7.23
N GLY A 211 -18.27 10.77 -6.66
CA GLY A 211 -18.66 9.37 -6.87
C GLY A 211 -17.53 8.43 -6.44
N ARG A 212 -17.79 7.13 -6.49
CA ARG A 212 -16.81 6.07 -6.22
C ARG A 212 -16.32 5.43 -7.52
N ALA A 213 -15.17 4.75 -7.47
CA ALA A 213 -14.74 3.89 -8.57
C ALA A 213 -15.80 2.82 -8.86
N GLU A 214 -16.01 2.54 -10.15
CA GLU A 214 -16.97 1.49 -10.58
C GLU A 214 -16.45 0.07 -10.25
N ASN A 215 -15.15 -0.09 -10.02
CA ASN A 215 -14.49 -1.36 -9.69
C ASN A 215 -13.76 -1.24 -8.34
N ASP A 216 -14.40 -1.71 -7.27
CA ASP A 216 -13.81 -1.91 -5.94
C ASP A 216 -13.43 -3.39 -5.75
N ASP A 217 -12.68 -3.98 -6.70
CA ASP A 217 -12.23 -5.35 -6.49
C ASP A 217 -11.15 -5.44 -5.39
N ALA A 218 -11.01 -6.63 -4.81
CA ALA A 218 -10.14 -6.85 -3.66
C ALA A 218 -8.65 -6.61 -3.97
N GLU A 219 -8.21 -6.71 -5.24
CA GLU A 219 -6.84 -6.42 -5.65
C GLU A 219 -6.61 -4.92 -5.84
N PHE A 220 -7.59 -4.21 -6.38
CA PHE A 220 -7.54 -2.76 -6.58
C PHE A 220 -7.42 -2.00 -5.25
N THR A 221 -8.05 -2.52 -4.19
CA THR A 221 -8.06 -1.89 -2.86
C THR A 221 -6.92 -2.31 -1.95
N ALA A 222 -6.17 -3.36 -2.28
CA ALA A 222 -5.12 -3.92 -1.44
C ALA A 222 -3.82 -3.12 -1.52
N CYS A 223 -3.41 -2.53 -0.40
CA CYS A 223 -2.18 -1.76 -0.25
C CYS A 223 -1.07 -2.62 0.33
N ARG A 224 0.08 -2.65 -0.33
CA ARG A 224 1.19 -3.58 -0.06
C ARG A 224 2.53 -2.86 -0.02
N VAL A 225 3.50 -3.46 0.67
CA VAL A 225 4.92 -3.10 0.58
C VAL A 225 5.52 -3.76 -0.66
N ALA A 226 6.41 -3.04 -1.35
CA ALA A 226 7.14 -3.58 -2.49
C ALA A 226 8.64 -3.71 -2.18
N ALA A 227 9.26 -4.76 -2.74
CA ALA A 227 10.70 -4.98 -2.79
C ALA A 227 11.15 -5.34 -4.20
N LYS A 228 12.47 -5.33 -4.46
CA LYS A 228 13.02 -5.81 -5.74
C LYS A 228 12.67 -7.27 -5.98
N ARG A 229 12.49 -7.61 -7.24
CA ARG A 229 12.29 -9.00 -7.64
C ARG A 229 13.53 -9.83 -7.31
N GLY A 230 13.36 -10.82 -6.42
CA GLY A 230 14.47 -11.64 -5.91
C GLY A 230 14.69 -11.51 -4.41
N ASP A 231 14.25 -10.40 -3.78
CA ASP A 231 14.39 -10.18 -2.34
C ASP A 231 13.28 -10.89 -1.54
N VAL A 232 13.10 -12.17 -1.83
CA VAL A 232 12.09 -13.02 -1.16
C VAL A 232 12.26 -13.01 0.36
N PRO A 233 13.47 -13.15 0.94
CA PRO A 233 13.65 -13.14 2.39
C PRO A 233 13.18 -11.83 3.04
N LEU A 234 13.34 -10.69 2.35
CA LEU A 234 12.94 -9.38 2.85
C LEU A 234 11.41 -9.26 2.89
N ILE A 235 10.72 -9.63 1.81
CA ILE A 235 9.24 -9.62 1.76
C ILE A 235 8.64 -10.61 2.76
N GLU A 236 9.22 -11.80 2.92
CA GLU A 236 8.80 -12.74 3.97
C GLU A 236 9.01 -12.16 5.38
N GLY A 237 10.09 -11.40 5.58
CA GLY A 237 10.34 -10.65 6.80
C GLY A 237 9.26 -9.61 7.08
N VAL A 238 8.85 -8.85 6.07
CA VAL A 238 7.73 -7.89 6.16
C VAL A 238 6.43 -8.61 6.53
N ASN A 239 6.11 -9.74 5.88
CA ASN A 239 4.89 -10.50 6.17
C ASN A 239 4.91 -11.06 7.60
N ARG A 240 6.03 -11.63 8.06
CA ARG A 240 6.18 -12.08 9.46
C ARG A 240 5.98 -10.94 10.45
N THR A 241 6.53 -9.75 10.14
CA THR A 241 6.33 -8.55 10.97
C THR A 241 4.86 -8.18 11.03
N LEU A 242 4.18 -8.11 9.88
CA LEU A 242 2.76 -7.78 9.81
C LEU A 242 1.93 -8.73 10.68
N HIS A 243 2.11 -10.04 10.54
CA HIS A 243 1.41 -11.05 11.36
C HIS A 243 1.70 -10.90 12.85
N LYS A 244 2.95 -10.60 13.22
CA LYS A 244 3.34 -10.38 14.61
C LYS A 244 2.67 -9.14 15.19
N LEU A 245 2.66 -8.02 14.45
CA LEU A 245 2.01 -6.78 14.88
C LEU A 245 0.50 -6.96 15.02
N GLN A 246 -0.14 -7.71 14.12
CA GLN A 246 -1.57 -8.04 14.19
C GLN A 246 -1.87 -8.91 15.42
N SER A 247 -1.05 -9.93 15.68
CA SER A 247 -1.26 -10.88 16.79
C SER A 247 -1.04 -10.27 18.17
N ASN A 248 -0.17 -9.27 18.31
CA ASN A 248 0.17 -8.63 19.59
C ASN A 248 -0.55 -7.28 19.84
N GLY A 249 -1.44 -6.86 18.93
CA GLY A 249 -2.23 -5.65 19.04
C GLY A 249 -1.54 -4.36 18.59
N LYS A 250 -0.23 -4.35 18.35
CA LYS A 250 0.49 -3.14 17.92
C LYS A 250 0.00 -2.59 16.58
N PHE A 251 -0.45 -3.46 15.68
CA PHE A 251 -1.02 -3.01 14.42
C PHE A 251 -2.31 -2.23 14.64
N GLN A 252 -3.15 -2.68 15.58
CA GLN A 252 -4.36 -1.97 15.98
C GLN A 252 -4.04 -0.61 16.61
N ASP A 253 -2.96 -0.51 17.40
CA ASP A 253 -2.51 0.77 17.95
C ASP A 253 -2.12 1.77 16.86
N LEU A 254 -1.44 1.32 15.79
CA LEU A 254 -1.14 2.15 14.63
C LEU A 254 -2.41 2.61 13.91
N ILE A 255 -3.39 1.72 13.71
CA ILE A 255 -4.67 2.06 13.11
C ILE A 255 -5.39 3.12 13.95
N ILE A 256 -5.53 2.91 15.24
CA ILE A 256 -6.21 3.87 16.15
C ILE A 256 -5.51 5.23 16.12
N ARG A 257 -4.20 5.25 16.06
CA ARG A 257 -3.42 6.49 16.07
C ARG A 257 -3.52 7.28 14.78
N PHE A 258 -3.48 6.62 13.62
CA PHE A 258 -3.36 7.30 12.32
C PHE A 258 -4.61 7.18 11.45
N LEU A 259 -5.40 6.13 11.60
CA LEU A 259 -6.54 5.79 10.77
C LEU A 259 -7.84 5.58 11.59
N PRO A 260 -8.15 6.45 12.58
CA PRO A 260 -9.21 6.20 13.57
C PRO A 260 -10.62 6.07 12.98
N PHE A 261 -10.84 6.52 11.75
CA PHE A 261 -12.14 6.49 11.05
C PHE A 261 -12.30 5.31 10.09
N PHE A 262 -11.28 4.43 10.00
CA PHE A 262 -11.29 3.30 9.09
C PHE A 262 -11.41 1.99 9.87
N SER A 263 -12.38 1.15 9.47
CA SER A 263 -12.50 -0.24 9.92
C SER A 263 -11.83 -1.14 8.86
N PHE A 264 -10.90 -1.97 9.28
CA PHE A 264 -10.17 -2.91 8.43
C PHE A 264 -10.56 -4.36 8.74
#